data_ffb3f188f71ca7c4ec1f444477a59eff
#
_entry.id   ffb3f188f71ca7c4ec1f444477a59eff
#
_cell.length_a   1.000
_cell.length_b   1.000
_cell.length_c   1.000
_cell.angle_alpha   90.00
_cell.angle_beta   90.00
_cell.angle_gamma   90.00
#
_symmetry.space_group_name_H-M   'P 1'
#
loop_
_entity.id
_entity.type
_entity.pdbx_description
1 polymer ?
#
loop_
_entity_poly.entity_id
_entity_poly.type
_entity_poly.pdbx_seq_one_letter_code
_entity_poly.pdbx_strand_id
1 'polypeptide(L)'
;MSPRARLPRQDCAHCGRHDRCTRIVLEEAVCQRCTLRFARTATACPGCANIRVLAFYDTARRPACAPCTGNEAIYACTACGREDSPWGRLCGHCALKEKTTTLLSGPDGGIHPRLRPVYDALICGPRPQTTLYWFTRSTGPATLGAMARGELDISHATFEAMPASKTNSYLRDLLTALGVLPPFHAELERVSPWLAELLSTLPAGQSEVLARFARWQVLSRLRRQEQHGTLTHGAISAARATIVVTARFMTWLTKDGTDLTDIDQDDLDRYAQQHRARALALRPFLAWRARTGLGGDLSAATRPTTQPAVTLSDEDRWAHVQLLLHDDTIRLYARVAGLFVLLYAQPLARVCRMRAHQITVHPDGVTTATFDTFPVELPDPLDRLVRTHLTRRGQASYVSRPDTWLFPGGIPGKHLATENVRAQLVERGIQPRAARNAAMFQLAASMPTPILADILGLAPNTATRWAA
;
A
#
# COMPACT_ATOMS: atom_id res chain seq x y z
N MET A 1 -48.87 -7.30 14.37
CA MET A 1 -47.57 -6.93 15.02
C MET A 1 -47.86 -6.73 16.51
N SER A 2 -47.55 -7.74 17.34
CA SER A 2 -47.68 -7.55 18.79
C SER A 2 -46.75 -6.51 19.32
N PRO A 3 -47.17 -5.60 20.23
CA PRO A 3 -46.31 -4.59 20.84
C PRO A 3 -45.23 -5.32 21.65
N ARG A 4 -43.97 -5.15 21.26
CA ARG A 4 -42.84 -5.63 22.06
C ARG A 4 -42.95 -5.04 23.47
N ALA A 5 -43.18 -5.85 24.47
CA ALA A 5 -43.15 -5.45 25.85
C ALA A 5 -41.84 -4.67 26.10
N ARG A 6 -41.98 -3.41 26.57
CA ARG A 6 -40.81 -2.55 26.90
C ARG A 6 -40.20 -3.17 28.17
N LEU A 7 -39.08 -3.86 27.99
CA LEU A 7 -38.30 -4.38 29.11
C LEU A 7 -37.90 -3.26 30.08
N PRO A 8 -37.97 -3.49 31.41
CA PRO A 8 -37.62 -2.49 32.41
C PRO A 8 -36.15 -2.04 32.28
N ARG A 9 -35.88 -0.82 32.72
CA ARG A 9 -34.50 -0.39 32.94
C ARG A 9 -33.99 -1.05 34.21
N GLN A 10 -32.79 -1.59 34.14
CA GLN A 10 -32.10 -2.22 35.27
C GLN A 10 -30.57 -2.12 35.02
N ASP A 11 -29.80 -2.43 36.04
CA ASP A 11 -28.35 -2.43 35.88
C ASP A 11 -27.91 -3.60 35.01
N CYS A 12 -27.11 -3.29 34.00
CA CYS A 12 -26.57 -4.33 33.13
C CYS A 12 -25.49 -5.11 33.86
N ALA A 13 -25.64 -6.42 34.00
CA ALA A 13 -24.70 -7.30 34.69
C ALA A 13 -23.25 -7.21 34.11
N HIS A 14 -23.11 -6.91 32.80
CA HIS A 14 -21.81 -6.84 32.13
C HIS A 14 -21.10 -5.49 32.20
N CYS A 15 -21.81 -4.36 32.27
CA CYS A 15 -21.21 -3.04 32.22
C CYS A 15 -21.65 -2.07 33.34
N GLY A 16 -22.52 -2.51 34.23
CA GLY A 16 -23.04 -1.75 35.38
C GLY A 16 -23.94 -0.54 35.03
N ARG A 17 -24.20 -0.27 33.73
CA ARG A 17 -25.04 0.87 33.34
C ARG A 17 -26.51 0.59 33.57
N HIS A 18 -27.20 1.57 34.11
CA HIS A 18 -28.66 1.54 34.21
C HIS A 18 -29.30 1.81 32.84
N ASP A 19 -29.69 0.72 32.13
CA ASP A 19 -30.20 0.77 30.76
C ASP A 19 -31.29 -0.29 30.55
N ARG A 20 -31.92 -0.28 29.37
CA ARG A 20 -32.86 -1.36 29.00
C ARG A 20 -32.05 -2.62 28.72
N CYS A 21 -32.22 -3.65 29.55
CA CYS A 21 -31.64 -4.97 29.34
C CYS A 21 -32.52 -5.76 28.39
N THR A 22 -32.07 -5.94 27.16
CA THR A 22 -32.84 -6.48 26.04
C THR A 22 -32.71 -7.99 25.89
N ARG A 23 -31.76 -8.61 26.58
CA ARG A 23 -31.44 -10.03 26.50
C ARG A 23 -30.93 -10.56 27.82
N ILE A 24 -31.12 -11.87 27.99
CA ILE A 24 -30.48 -12.67 29.04
C ILE A 24 -29.34 -13.43 28.38
N VAL A 25 -28.15 -13.36 28.93
CA VAL A 25 -26.94 -14.07 28.48
C VAL A 25 -26.28 -14.66 29.69
N LEU A 26 -26.05 -15.97 29.67
CA LEU A 26 -25.54 -16.75 30.81
C LEU A 26 -26.34 -16.46 32.09
N GLU A 27 -27.67 -16.50 31.98
CA GLU A 27 -28.66 -16.22 33.02
C GLU A 27 -28.67 -14.78 33.56
N GLU A 28 -27.87 -13.86 32.99
CA GLU A 28 -27.77 -12.47 33.42
C GLU A 28 -28.44 -11.50 32.44
N ALA A 29 -29.09 -10.46 32.96
CA ALA A 29 -29.73 -9.44 32.15
C ALA A 29 -28.70 -8.44 31.58
N VAL A 30 -28.65 -8.31 30.26
CA VAL A 30 -27.64 -7.44 29.57
C VAL A 30 -28.32 -6.42 28.68
N CYS A 31 -27.72 -5.21 28.65
CA CYS A 31 -28.16 -4.13 27.78
C CYS A 31 -27.84 -4.41 26.30
N GLN A 32 -28.51 -3.70 25.41
CA GLN A 32 -28.32 -3.85 23.93
C GLN A 32 -26.86 -3.79 23.51
N ARG A 33 -26.08 -2.88 24.06
CA ARG A 33 -24.65 -2.70 23.75
C ARG A 33 -23.83 -3.95 24.13
N CYS A 34 -24.08 -4.48 25.32
CA CYS A 34 -23.40 -5.69 25.80
C CYS A 34 -23.85 -6.92 25.03
N THR A 35 -25.14 -7.04 24.67
CA THR A 35 -25.65 -8.08 23.78
C THR A 35 -24.93 -8.09 22.44
N LEU A 36 -24.77 -6.91 21.79
CA LEU A 36 -24.04 -6.80 20.53
C LEU A 36 -22.54 -7.10 20.66
N ARG A 37 -21.93 -6.72 21.79
CA ARG A 37 -20.54 -7.07 22.07
C ARG A 37 -20.39 -8.59 22.26
N PHE A 38 -21.27 -9.19 23.01
CA PHE A 38 -21.27 -10.62 23.28
C PHE A 38 -21.53 -11.45 22.01
N ALA A 39 -22.46 -11.04 21.15
CA ALA A 39 -22.72 -11.69 19.87
C ALA A 39 -21.50 -11.76 18.92
N ARG A 40 -20.44 -10.98 19.21
CA ARG A 40 -19.17 -11.00 18.45
C ARG A 40 -18.13 -11.96 19.03
N THR A 41 -18.44 -12.65 20.11
CA THR A 41 -17.54 -13.59 20.81
C THR A 41 -17.85 -15.05 20.46
N ALA A 42 -18.28 -15.34 19.22
CA ALA A 42 -18.52 -16.70 18.78
C ALA A 42 -17.22 -17.53 18.88
N THR A 43 -17.34 -18.68 19.57
CA THR A 43 -16.22 -19.62 19.79
C THR A 43 -16.72 -21.05 19.56
N ALA A 44 -15.79 -22.02 19.57
CA ALA A 44 -16.18 -23.44 19.46
C ALA A 44 -17.03 -23.86 20.67
N CYS A 45 -18.23 -24.36 20.41
CA CYS A 45 -19.11 -24.88 21.45
C CYS A 45 -18.58 -26.20 21.97
N PRO A 46 -18.48 -26.41 23.31
CA PRO A 46 -18.04 -27.69 23.88
C PRO A 46 -18.94 -28.89 23.54
N GLY A 47 -20.23 -28.63 23.25
CA GLY A 47 -21.19 -29.68 22.93
C GLY A 47 -21.25 -30.13 21.47
N CYS A 48 -20.96 -29.19 20.49
CA CYS A 48 -21.11 -29.51 19.06
C CYS A 48 -19.89 -29.10 18.22
N ALA A 49 -18.85 -28.56 18.83
CA ALA A 49 -17.61 -28.03 18.17
C ALA A 49 -17.83 -26.92 17.13
N ASN A 50 -19.08 -26.52 16.84
CA ASN A 50 -19.35 -25.43 15.91
C ASN A 50 -19.01 -24.06 16.51
N ILE A 51 -18.56 -23.12 15.69
CA ILE A 51 -18.34 -21.74 16.10
C ILE A 51 -19.70 -21.06 16.29
N ARG A 52 -20.05 -20.78 17.55
CA ARG A 52 -21.33 -20.19 17.94
C ARG A 52 -21.19 -19.25 19.14
N VAL A 53 -22.24 -18.48 19.41
CA VAL A 53 -22.34 -17.63 20.60
C VAL A 53 -22.76 -18.52 21.78
N LEU A 54 -21.92 -18.60 22.82
CA LEU A 54 -22.16 -19.44 23.99
C LEU A 54 -22.98 -18.66 25.03
N ALA A 55 -24.28 -18.46 24.77
CA ALA A 55 -25.17 -17.61 25.55
C ALA A 55 -25.91 -18.32 26.68
N PHE A 56 -25.79 -19.63 26.81
CA PHE A 56 -26.51 -20.45 27.75
C PHE A 56 -25.57 -21.37 28.52
N TYR A 57 -26.02 -21.98 29.59
CA TYR A 57 -25.30 -23.03 30.30
C TYR A 57 -25.83 -24.42 29.93
N ASP A 58 -24.95 -25.38 29.73
CA ASP A 58 -25.32 -26.79 29.64
C ASP A 58 -25.61 -27.39 31.05
N THR A 59 -25.99 -28.68 31.09
CA THR A 59 -26.27 -29.40 32.34
C THR A 59 -25.06 -29.48 33.28
N ALA A 60 -23.85 -29.31 32.74
CA ALA A 60 -22.60 -29.28 33.52
C ALA A 60 -22.17 -27.83 33.86
N ARG A 61 -23.03 -26.84 33.71
CA ARG A 61 -22.75 -25.39 33.95
C ARG A 61 -21.61 -24.83 33.10
N ARG A 62 -21.35 -25.42 31.95
CA ARG A 62 -20.38 -24.88 30.99
C ARG A 62 -21.09 -24.00 29.97
N PRO A 63 -20.50 -22.88 29.52
CA PRO A 63 -21.08 -22.07 28.46
C PRO A 63 -21.30 -22.89 27.18
N ALA A 64 -22.50 -22.87 26.64
CA ALA A 64 -22.91 -23.65 25.48
C ALA A 64 -23.79 -22.85 24.53
N CYS A 65 -23.90 -23.29 23.28
CA CYS A 65 -24.74 -22.66 22.27
C CYS A 65 -26.22 -23.02 22.44
N ALA A 66 -27.10 -22.18 21.90
CA ALA A 66 -28.56 -22.37 21.97
C ALA A 66 -29.02 -23.73 21.50
N PRO A 67 -28.61 -24.30 20.34
CA PRO A 67 -29.03 -25.63 19.92
C PRO A 67 -28.62 -26.76 20.88
N CYS A 68 -27.47 -26.67 21.55
CA CYS A 68 -27.02 -27.70 22.51
C CYS A 68 -27.77 -27.65 23.82
N THR A 69 -28.45 -26.56 24.12
CA THR A 69 -29.22 -26.36 25.35
C THR A 69 -30.74 -26.37 25.12
N GLY A 70 -31.18 -26.65 23.88
CA GLY A 70 -32.61 -26.67 23.53
C GLY A 70 -33.23 -25.26 23.45
N ASN A 71 -32.42 -24.22 23.43
CA ASN A 71 -32.88 -22.83 23.34
C ASN A 71 -32.98 -22.34 21.89
N GLU A 72 -33.77 -21.28 21.67
CA GLU A 72 -33.86 -20.62 20.36
C GLU A 72 -32.51 -19.97 19.97
N ALA A 73 -32.07 -20.18 18.73
CA ALA A 73 -30.82 -19.64 18.19
C ALA A 73 -30.95 -18.14 17.82
N ILE A 74 -31.18 -17.30 18.83
CA ILE A 74 -31.45 -15.85 18.66
C ILE A 74 -30.33 -15.04 18.05
N TYR A 75 -29.11 -15.58 18.02
CA TYR A 75 -27.93 -14.95 17.39
C TYR A 75 -27.69 -15.47 15.98
N ALA A 76 -28.41 -16.47 15.54
CA ALA A 76 -28.24 -17.05 14.22
C ALA A 76 -28.72 -16.10 13.11
N CYS A 77 -27.92 -16.03 12.05
CA CYS A 77 -28.30 -15.34 10.82
C CYS A 77 -29.53 -15.98 10.20
N THR A 78 -30.57 -15.20 9.91
CA THR A 78 -31.81 -15.71 9.32
C THR A 78 -31.64 -16.28 7.89
N ALA A 79 -30.52 -15.91 7.19
CA ALA A 79 -30.25 -16.40 5.84
C ALA A 79 -29.32 -17.62 5.77
N CYS A 80 -28.35 -17.76 6.68
CA CYS A 80 -27.35 -18.84 6.59
C CYS A 80 -27.07 -19.57 7.92
N GLY A 81 -27.74 -19.20 9.01
CA GLY A 81 -27.58 -19.82 10.31
C GLY A 81 -26.29 -19.51 11.08
N ARG A 82 -25.33 -18.78 10.47
CA ARG A 82 -24.09 -18.39 11.16
C ARG A 82 -24.37 -17.41 12.29
N GLU A 83 -23.59 -17.51 13.37
CA GLU A 83 -23.68 -16.63 14.53
C GLU A 83 -22.50 -15.66 14.64
N ASP A 84 -21.58 -15.70 13.67
CA ASP A 84 -20.44 -14.77 13.57
C ASP A 84 -20.87 -13.40 13.01
N SER A 85 -20.20 -12.37 13.44
CA SER A 85 -20.28 -11.04 12.81
C SER A 85 -21.70 -10.49 12.61
N PRO A 86 -22.56 -10.34 13.65
CA PRO A 86 -23.96 -9.97 13.49
C PRO A 86 -24.14 -8.56 12.91
N TRP A 87 -25.13 -8.45 11.97
CA TRP A 87 -25.60 -7.20 11.38
C TRP A 87 -27.12 -7.21 11.32
N GLY A 88 -27.77 -6.74 12.38
CA GLY A 88 -29.22 -6.87 12.54
C GLY A 88 -29.64 -8.33 12.70
N ARG A 89 -30.52 -8.81 11.81
CA ARG A 89 -30.98 -10.22 11.76
C ARG A 89 -30.12 -11.12 10.88
N LEU A 90 -29.20 -10.54 10.12
CA LEU A 90 -28.25 -11.23 9.23
C LEU A 90 -26.86 -11.28 9.87
N CYS A 91 -26.01 -12.16 9.40
CA CYS A 91 -24.57 -12.02 9.59
C CYS A 91 -24.01 -10.97 8.62
N GLY A 92 -22.83 -10.42 8.92
CA GLY A 92 -22.20 -9.39 8.10
C GLY A 92 -21.98 -9.82 6.65
N HIS A 93 -21.68 -11.09 6.38
CA HIS A 93 -21.50 -11.60 5.02
C HIS A 93 -22.81 -11.59 4.22
N CYS A 94 -23.91 -12.08 4.82
CA CYS A 94 -25.22 -12.07 4.16
C CYS A 94 -25.73 -10.65 3.92
N ALA A 95 -25.60 -9.78 4.93
CA ALA A 95 -25.97 -8.37 4.79
C ALA A 95 -25.11 -7.65 3.74
N LEU A 96 -23.82 -7.95 3.68
CA LEU A 96 -22.92 -7.37 2.67
C LEU A 96 -23.29 -7.86 1.27
N LYS A 97 -23.55 -9.16 1.10
CA LYS A 97 -23.98 -9.72 -0.18
C LYS A 97 -25.27 -9.08 -0.66
N GLU A 98 -26.28 -8.97 0.18
CA GLU A 98 -27.58 -8.35 -0.15
C GLU A 98 -27.38 -6.89 -0.55
N LYS A 99 -26.70 -6.08 0.28
CA LYS A 99 -26.48 -4.67 0.02
C LYS A 99 -25.64 -4.43 -1.24
N THR A 100 -24.61 -5.25 -1.47
CA THR A 100 -23.75 -5.12 -2.66
C THR A 100 -24.51 -5.51 -3.91
N THR A 101 -25.36 -6.54 -3.86
CA THR A 101 -26.24 -6.94 -4.96
C THR A 101 -27.16 -5.76 -5.34
N THR A 102 -27.89 -5.22 -4.36
CA THR A 102 -28.79 -4.06 -4.61
C THR A 102 -28.04 -2.86 -5.16
N LEU A 103 -26.85 -2.55 -4.64
CA LEU A 103 -26.06 -1.40 -5.06
C LEU A 103 -25.56 -1.49 -6.49
N LEU A 104 -25.12 -2.68 -6.92
CA LEU A 104 -24.47 -2.89 -8.22
C LEU A 104 -25.39 -3.51 -9.27
N SER A 105 -26.70 -3.61 -8.98
CA SER A 105 -27.69 -4.02 -9.96
C SER A 105 -27.87 -2.95 -11.04
N GLY A 106 -27.80 -3.40 -12.29
CA GLY A 106 -28.13 -2.59 -13.45
C GLY A 106 -29.67 -2.48 -13.69
N PRO A 107 -30.08 -1.84 -14.77
CA PRO A 107 -31.48 -1.68 -15.12
C PRO A 107 -32.24 -3.01 -15.35
N ASP A 108 -31.52 -4.06 -15.72
CA ASP A 108 -32.00 -5.43 -15.91
C ASP A 108 -32.18 -6.23 -14.61
N GLY A 109 -31.83 -5.64 -13.45
CA GLY A 109 -31.88 -6.28 -12.14
C GLY A 109 -30.69 -7.21 -11.85
N GLY A 110 -29.83 -7.49 -12.83
CA GLY A 110 -28.58 -8.25 -12.64
C GLY A 110 -27.43 -7.38 -12.20
N ILE A 111 -26.33 -7.99 -11.73
CA ILE A 111 -25.10 -7.24 -11.45
C ILE A 111 -24.56 -6.67 -12.76
N HIS A 112 -24.30 -5.36 -12.77
CA HIS A 112 -23.73 -4.68 -13.96
C HIS A 112 -22.44 -5.38 -14.41
N PRO A 113 -22.33 -5.86 -15.68
CA PRO A 113 -21.21 -6.73 -16.12
C PRO A 113 -19.84 -6.16 -15.85
N ARG A 114 -19.60 -4.88 -16.14
CA ARG A 114 -18.31 -4.21 -15.89
C ARG A 114 -17.99 -4.05 -14.39
N LEU A 115 -19.00 -4.07 -13.51
CA LEU A 115 -18.81 -3.94 -12.05
C LEU A 115 -18.74 -5.30 -11.33
N ARG A 116 -18.82 -6.41 -12.07
CA ARG A 116 -18.70 -7.75 -11.49
C ARG A 116 -17.42 -7.96 -10.68
N PRO A 117 -16.23 -7.49 -11.12
CA PRO A 117 -15.01 -7.58 -10.32
C PRO A 117 -15.11 -6.81 -8.98
N VAL A 118 -15.84 -5.69 -8.95
CA VAL A 118 -16.10 -4.93 -7.71
C VAL A 118 -16.99 -5.71 -6.77
N TYR A 119 -18.06 -6.29 -7.29
CA TYR A 119 -18.99 -7.13 -6.52
C TYR A 119 -18.23 -8.27 -5.84
N ASP A 120 -17.47 -9.06 -6.61
CA ASP A 120 -16.75 -10.22 -6.12
C ASP A 120 -15.70 -9.82 -5.07
N ALA A 121 -14.99 -8.74 -5.30
CA ALA A 121 -13.98 -8.22 -4.36
C ALA A 121 -14.59 -7.71 -3.03
N LEU A 122 -15.77 -7.09 -3.07
CA LEU A 122 -16.44 -6.58 -1.87
C LEU A 122 -17.01 -7.71 -1.02
N ILE A 123 -17.65 -8.72 -1.63
CA ILE A 123 -18.29 -9.82 -0.88
C ILE A 123 -17.29 -10.79 -0.28
N CYS A 124 -16.08 -10.91 -0.87
CA CYS A 124 -15.00 -11.76 -0.37
C CYS A 124 -14.15 -11.09 0.72
N GLY A 125 -14.48 -9.87 1.13
CA GLY A 125 -13.73 -9.13 2.14
C GLY A 125 -13.72 -9.85 3.50
N PRO A 126 -12.55 -9.93 4.20
CA PRO A 126 -12.42 -10.68 5.44
C PRO A 126 -13.16 -10.03 6.62
N ARG A 127 -13.56 -8.77 6.49
CA ARG A 127 -14.25 -7.98 7.53
C ARG A 127 -15.51 -7.32 6.96
N PRO A 128 -16.60 -8.06 6.81
CA PRO A 128 -17.80 -7.55 6.18
C PRO A 128 -18.38 -6.29 6.86
N GLN A 129 -18.25 -6.18 8.21
CA GLN A 129 -18.70 -4.99 8.93
C GLN A 129 -17.97 -3.71 8.47
N THR A 130 -16.67 -3.78 8.16
CA THR A 130 -15.90 -2.63 7.72
C THR A 130 -16.46 -2.10 6.40
N THR A 131 -16.77 -2.99 5.45
CA THR A 131 -17.38 -2.64 4.16
C THR A 131 -18.81 -2.14 4.34
N LEU A 132 -19.60 -2.75 5.24
CA LEU A 132 -20.95 -2.29 5.58
C LEU A 132 -20.94 -0.87 6.19
N TYR A 133 -19.98 -0.54 7.04
CA TYR A 133 -19.78 0.82 7.55
C TYR A 133 -19.36 1.81 6.45
N TRP A 134 -18.53 1.38 5.51
CA TRP A 134 -18.19 2.19 4.35
C TRP A 134 -19.44 2.52 3.52
N PHE A 135 -20.36 1.57 3.30
CA PHE A 135 -21.63 1.80 2.60
C PHE A 135 -22.52 2.86 3.28
N THR A 136 -22.42 3.00 4.60
CA THR A 136 -23.27 3.94 5.36
C THR A 136 -22.62 5.31 5.58
N ARG A 137 -21.29 5.42 5.49
CA ARG A 137 -20.54 6.62 5.86
C ARG A 137 -19.82 7.33 4.72
N SER A 138 -19.79 6.71 3.53
CA SER A 138 -19.07 7.24 2.37
C SER A 138 -20.03 7.50 1.21
N THR A 139 -19.70 8.47 0.38
CA THR A 139 -20.40 8.76 -0.88
C THR A 139 -19.97 7.81 -2.00
N GLY A 140 -18.88 7.08 -1.87
CA GLY A 140 -18.38 6.15 -2.87
C GLY A 140 -19.38 5.09 -3.33
N PRO A 141 -20.14 4.45 -2.42
CA PRO A 141 -21.20 3.52 -2.81
C PRO A 141 -22.29 4.16 -3.69
N ALA A 142 -22.69 5.40 -3.41
CA ALA A 142 -23.66 6.10 -4.25
C ALA A 142 -23.14 6.30 -5.68
N THR A 143 -21.87 6.65 -5.83
CA THR A 143 -21.19 6.76 -7.14
C THR A 143 -21.17 5.41 -7.88
N LEU A 144 -20.86 4.31 -7.19
CA LEU A 144 -20.90 2.96 -7.78
C LEU A 144 -22.32 2.58 -8.23
N GLY A 145 -23.33 2.90 -7.40
CA GLY A 145 -24.73 2.67 -7.75
C GLY A 145 -25.17 3.48 -8.98
N ALA A 146 -24.78 4.74 -9.07
CA ALA A 146 -25.04 5.59 -10.25
C ALA A 146 -24.37 5.01 -11.52
N MET A 147 -23.15 4.49 -11.40
CA MET A 147 -22.46 3.79 -12.49
C MET A 147 -23.19 2.48 -12.88
N ALA A 148 -23.69 1.72 -11.90
CA ALA A 148 -24.42 0.49 -12.16
C ALA A 148 -25.74 0.73 -12.91
N ARG A 149 -26.45 1.82 -12.60
CA ARG A 149 -27.69 2.22 -13.26
C ARG A 149 -27.48 2.94 -14.59
N GLY A 150 -26.21 3.20 -14.99
CA GLY A 150 -25.93 3.95 -16.24
C GLY A 150 -26.12 5.45 -16.14
N GLU A 151 -26.31 6.02 -14.95
CA GLU A 151 -26.42 7.46 -14.70
C GLU A 151 -25.04 8.16 -14.80
N LEU A 152 -23.96 7.42 -14.59
CA LEU A 152 -22.57 7.85 -14.71
C LEU A 152 -21.77 6.84 -15.53
N ASP A 153 -20.94 7.34 -16.45
CA ASP A 153 -20.04 6.48 -17.22
C ASP A 153 -18.96 5.88 -16.34
N ILE A 154 -18.61 4.62 -16.58
CA ILE A 154 -17.48 3.95 -15.95
C ILE A 154 -16.20 4.33 -16.73
N SER A 155 -15.67 5.52 -16.46
CA SER A 155 -14.51 6.08 -17.16
C SER A 155 -13.66 6.97 -16.25
N HIS A 156 -12.41 7.22 -16.64
CA HIS A 156 -11.56 8.19 -15.93
C HIS A 156 -12.07 9.63 -16.08
N ALA A 157 -12.69 9.95 -17.21
CA ALA A 157 -13.27 11.27 -17.48
C ALA A 157 -14.37 11.63 -16.47
N THR A 158 -15.19 10.65 -16.05
CA THR A 158 -16.18 10.83 -14.99
C THR A 158 -15.54 11.31 -13.69
N PHE A 159 -14.41 10.70 -13.30
CA PHE A 159 -13.68 11.12 -12.08
C PHE A 159 -12.99 12.48 -12.22
N GLU A 160 -12.62 12.88 -13.43
CA GLU A 160 -12.03 14.21 -13.71
C GLU A 160 -13.08 15.31 -13.63
N ALA A 161 -14.32 15.03 -14.05
CA ALA A 161 -15.42 15.95 -13.94
C ALA A 161 -15.97 16.10 -12.51
N MET A 162 -15.70 15.14 -11.62
CA MET A 162 -16.12 15.19 -10.22
C MET A 162 -15.22 16.10 -9.38
N PRO A 163 -15.77 16.71 -8.29
CA PRO A 163 -14.96 17.43 -7.32
C PRO A 163 -13.83 16.57 -6.76
N ALA A 164 -12.63 17.14 -6.62
CA ALA A 164 -11.48 16.44 -6.03
C ALA A 164 -11.78 16.05 -4.58
N SER A 165 -11.79 14.77 -4.28
CA SER A 165 -12.02 14.23 -2.95
C SER A 165 -11.21 12.94 -2.71
N LYS A 166 -10.93 12.64 -1.43
CA LYS A 166 -10.28 11.38 -1.06
C LYS A 166 -11.14 10.18 -1.44
N THR A 167 -12.45 10.29 -1.36
CA THR A 167 -13.40 9.23 -1.73
C THR A 167 -13.36 8.94 -3.22
N ASN A 168 -13.40 9.96 -4.08
CA ASN A 168 -13.35 9.80 -5.53
C ASN A 168 -12.00 9.24 -5.99
N SER A 169 -10.90 9.72 -5.39
CA SER A 169 -9.56 9.16 -5.66
C SER A 169 -9.46 7.70 -5.25
N TYR A 170 -9.95 7.34 -4.05
CA TYR A 170 -10.00 5.95 -3.59
C TYR A 170 -10.83 5.06 -4.51
N LEU A 171 -12.01 5.53 -4.93
CA LEU A 171 -12.89 4.76 -5.81
C LEU A 171 -12.26 4.54 -7.19
N ARG A 172 -11.64 5.57 -7.77
CA ARG A 172 -10.88 5.48 -9.01
C ARG A 172 -9.74 4.46 -8.92
N ASP A 173 -8.94 4.51 -7.85
CA ASP A 173 -7.88 3.55 -7.58
C ASP A 173 -8.44 2.12 -7.41
N LEU A 174 -9.58 1.96 -6.74
CA LEU A 174 -10.25 0.67 -6.57
C LEU A 174 -10.67 0.07 -7.92
N LEU A 175 -11.37 0.85 -8.75
CA LEU A 175 -11.82 0.40 -10.07
C LEU A 175 -10.65 0.07 -11.00
N THR A 176 -9.57 0.84 -10.94
CA THR A 176 -8.33 0.56 -11.67
C THR A 176 -7.65 -0.73 -11.18
N ALA A 177 -7.55 -0.91 -9.87
CA ALA A 177 -6.94 -2.10 -9.28
C ALA A 177 -7.71 -3.40 -9.58
N LEU A 178 -9.03 -3.29 -9.77
CA LEU A 178 -9.90 -4.41 -10.14
C LEU A 178 -10.02 -4.63 -11.66
N GLY A 179 -9.32 -3.83 -12.47
CA GLY A 179 -9.33 -3.95 -13.93
C GLY A 179 -10.63 -3.44 -14.59
N VAL A 180 -11.49 -2.74 -13.84
CA VAL A 180 -12.71 -2.11 -14.36
C VAL A 180 -12.39 -0.85 -15.17
N LEU A 181 -11.38 -0.10 -14.71
CA LEU A 181 -10.78 1.02 -15.44
C LEU A 181 -9.39 0.64 -15.94
N PRO A 182 -8.93 1.21 -17.05
CA PRO A 182 -7.55 1.04 -17.53
C PRO A 182 -6.51 1.46 -16.46
N PRO A 183 -5.26 1.02 -16.54
CA PRO A 183 -4.18 1.54 -15.71
C PRO A 183 -4.13 3.07 -15.76
N PHE A 184 -4.00 3.72 -14.61
CA PHE A 184 -3.99 5.17 -14.48
C PHE A 184 -3.00 5.60 -13.40
N HIS A 185 -2.15 6.55 -13.77
CA HIS A 185 -1.21 7.14 -12.83
C HIS A 185 -1.42 8.66 -12.76
N ALA A 186 -2.22 9.10 -11.80
CA ALA A 186 -2.65 10.49 -11.66
C ALA A 186 -1.51 11.53 -11.69
N GLU A 187 -0.33 11.19 -11.15
CA GLU A 187 0.82 12.09 -11.17
C GLU A 187 1.47 12.17 -12.55
N LEU A 188 1.52 11.05 -13.29
CA LEU A 188 2.06 11.02 -14.64
C LEU A 188 1.18 11.85 -15.59
N GLU A 189 -0.14 11.71 -15.50
CA GLU A 189 -1.08 12.49 -16.32
C GLU A 189 -0.96 14.00 -16.09
N ARG A 190 -0.66 14.41 -14.86
CA ARG A 190 -0.40 15.83 -14.53
C ARG A 190 0.91 16.38 -15.08
N VAL A 191 1.80 15.54 -15.59
CA VAL A 191 3.08 16.03 -16.15
C VAL A 191 2.86 16.75 -17.48
N SER A 192 1.94 16.29 -18.33
CA SER A 192 1.70 16.88 -19.65
C SER A 192 1.13 18.30 -19.57
N PRO A 193 0.06 18.60 -18.81
CA PRO A 193 -0.43 19.98 -18.67
C PRO A 193 0.58 20.89 -17.97
N TRP A 194 1.27 20.39 -16.93
CA TRP A 194 2.35 21.14 -16.28
C TRP A 194 3.51 21.47 -17.25
N LEU A 195 3.89 20.52 -18.13
CA LEU A 195 4.91 20.76 -19.13
C LEU A 195 4.46 21.83 -20.14
N ALA A 196 3.20 21.79 -20.58
CA ALA A 196 2.65 22.80 -21.49
C ALA A 196 2.72 24.21 -20.88
N GLU A 197 2.37 24.35 -19.59
CA GLU A 197 2.50 25.60 -18.85
C GLU A 197 3.98 26.07 -18.76
N LEU A 198 4.90 25.17 -18.42
CA LEU A 198 6.34 25.50 -18.39
C LEU A 198 6.85 25.96 -19.78
N LEU A 199 6.47 25.28 -20.86
CA LEU A 199 6.89 25.59 -22.21
C LEU A 199 6.36 26.96 -22.67
N SER A 200 5.18 27.37 -22.23
CA SER A 200 4.63 28.71 -22.56
C SER A 200 5.42 29.87 -21.94
N THR A 201 6.27 29.61 -20.94
CA THR A 201 7.13 30.60 -20.29
C THR A 201 8.48 30.82 -21.01
N LEU A 202 8.80 30.00 -22.01
CA LEU A 202 10.09 30.01 -22.70
C LEU A 202 9.99 30.60 -24.12
N PRO A 203 11.09 31.18 -24.65
CA PRO A 203 11.18 31.55 -26.06
C PRO A 203 10.91 30.36 -26.99
N ALA A 204 10.34 30.62 -28.18
CA ALA A 204 9.86 29.57 -29.09
C ALA A 204 10.91 28.49 -29.41
N GLY A 205 12.15 28.89 -29.76
CA GLY A 205 13.25 27.96 -30.06
C GLY A 205 13.62 27.05 -28.87
N GLN A 206 13.69 27.63 -27.66
CA GLN A 206 13.97 26.86 -26.44
C GLN A 206 12.81 25.96 -26.07
N SER A 207 11.57 26.45 -26.22
CA SER A 207 10.35 25.69 -25.97
C SER A 207 10.28 24.43 -26.84
N GLU A 208 10.61 24.55 -28.13
CA GLU A 208 10.61 23.41 -29.06
C GLU A 208 11.65 22.35 -28.68
N VAL A 209 12.89 22.74 -28.40
CA VAL A 209 13.95 21.80 -28.00
C VAL A 209 13.63 21.12 -26.68
N LEU A 210 13.15 21.89 -25.68
CA LEU A 210 12.75 21.33 -24.39
C LEU A 210 11.56 20.37 -24.54
N ALA A 211 10.58 20.69 -25.38
CA ALA A 211 9.43 19.85 -25.67
C ALA A 211 9.85 18.52 -26.29
N ARG A 212 10.78 18.54 -27.27
CA ARG A 212 11.34 17.34 -27.89
C ARG A 212 12.08 16.47 -26.87
N PHE A 213 12.97 17.04 -26.06
CA PHE A 213 13.67 16.34 -24.99
C PHE A 213 12.69 15.74 -23.98
N ALA A 214 11.75 16.54 -23.46
CA ALA A 214 10.79 16.10 -22.48
C ALA A 214 9.93 14.93 -23.00
N ARG A 215 9.38 15.04 -24.20
CA ARG A 215 8.49 14.01 -24.78
C ARG A 215 9.23 12.72 -25.11
N TRP A 216 10.35 12.81 -25.81
CA TRP A 216 11.03 11.63 -26.35
C TRP A 216 11.99 10.95 -25.36
N GLN A 217 12.64 11.70 -24.50
CA GLN A 217 13.60 11.13 -23.54
C GLN A 217 12.98 10.91 -22.16
N VAL A 218 12.26 11.90 -21.64
CA VAL A 218 11.81 11.86 -20.23
C VAL A 218 10.48 11.13 -20.09
N LEU A 219 9.43 11.60 -20.80
CA LEU A 219 8.09 11.03 -20.70
C LEU A 219 8.01 9.62 -21.30
N SER A 220 8.70 9.33 -22.38
CA SER A 220 8.75 7.98 -22.95
C SER A 220 9.35 6.96 -21.97
N ARG A 221 10.33 7.36 -21.17
CA ARG A 221 10.89 6.53 -20.09
C ARG A 221 9.88 6.30 -18.98
N LEU A 222 9.17 7.33 -18.54
CA LEU A 222 8.14 7.20 -17.50
C LEU A 222 7.00 6.29 -17.96
N ARG A 223 6.52 6.43 -19.20
CA ARG A 223 5.48 5.57 -19.78
C ARG A 223 5.92 4.10 -19.86
N ARG A 224 7.17 3.83 -20.23
CA ARG A 224 7.72 2.46 -20.18
C ARG A 224 7.76 1.91 -18.77
N GLN A 225 8.15 2.70 -17.78
CA GLN A 225 8.12 2.30 -16.37
C GLN A 225 6.69 2.01 -15.89
N GLU A 226 5.71 2.80 -16.35
CA GLU A 226 4.29 2.57 -16.06
C GLU A 226 3.82 1.23 -16.64
N GLN A 227 4.10 0.97 -17.92
CA GLN A 227 3.75 -0.30 -18.59
C GLN A 227 4.34 -1.52 -17.88
N HIS A 228 5.56 -1.40 -17.34
CA HIS A 228 6.22 -2.48 -16.58
C HIS A 228 5.86 -2.47 -15.08
N GLY A 229 4.95 -1.60 -14.63
CA GLY A 229 4.57 -1.48 -13.22
C GLY A 229 5.71 -1.04 -12.27
N THR A 230 6.77 -0.44 -12.81
CA THR A 230 7.95 0.01 -12.05
C THR A 230 7.97 1.52 -11.80
N LEU A 231 6.97 2.26 -12.31
CA LEU A 231 6.86 3.70 -12.12
C LEU A 231 6.72 4.06 -10.65
N THR A 232 7.46 5.09 -10.22
CA THR A 232 7.45 5.57 -8.84
C THR A 232 7.23 7.06 -8.78
N HIS A 233 6.66 7.55 -7.67
CA HIS A 233 6.60 8.98 -7.36
C HIS A 233 7.98 9.66 -7.48
N GLY A 234 9.03 9.04 -6.96
CA GLY A 234 10.40 9.54 -7.07
C GLY A 234 10.89 9.66 -8.52
N ALA A 235 10.51 8.72 -9.39
CA ALA A 235 10.87 8.79 -10.82
C ALA A 235 10.19 9.97 -11.51
N ILE A 236 8.92 10.24 -11.22
CA ILE A 236 8.16 11.38 -11.75
C ILE A 236 8.75 12.70 -11.24
N SER A 237 9.03 12.80 -9.94
CA SER A 237 9.64 13.98 -9.33
C SER A 237 11.03 14.26 -9.90
N ALA A 238 11.86 13.24 -10.09
CA ALA A 238 13.19 13.38 -10.72
C ALA A 238 13.08 13.81 -12.19
N ALA A 239 12.10 13.27 -12.92
CA ALA A 239 11.84 13.66 -14.30
C ALA A 239 11.45 15.15 -14.41
N ARG A 240 10.52 15.61 -13.56
CA ARG A 240 10.15 17.04 -13.48
C ARG A 240 11.34 17.93 -13.13
N ALA A 241 12.14 17.51 -12.14
CA ALA A 241 13.35 18.23 -11.75
C ALA A 241 14.34 18.36 -12.92
N THR A 242 14.55 17.27 -13.68
CA THR A 242 15.41 17.28 -14.88
C THR A 242 14.91 18.28 -15.92
N ILE A 243 13.61 18.30 -16.23
CA ILE A 243 13.02 19.24 -17.18
C ILE A 243 13.18 20.69 -16.71
N VAL A 244 12.90 20.99 -15.42
CA VAL A 244 13.05 22.33 -14.84
C VAL A 244 14.51 22.79 -14.88
N VAL A 245 15.44 21.91 -14.53
CA VAL A 245 16.86 22.25 -14.56
C VAL A 245 17.33 22.55 -16.00
N THR A 246 16.86 21.76 -16.97
CA THR A 246 17.14 22.01 -18.39
C THR A 246 16.58 23.36 -18.86
N ALA A 247 15.33 23.68 -18.50
CA ALA A 247 14.73 24.98 -18.81
C ALA A 247 15.54 26.16 -18.22
N ARG A 248 15.95 26.02 -16.96
CA ARG A 248 16.77 27.04 -16.28
C ARG A 248 18.17 27.22 -16.94
N PHE A 249 18.75 26.12 -17.37
CA PHE A 249 20.01 26.16 -18.10
C PHE A 249 19.86 26.90 -19.45
N MET A 250 18.82 26.61 -20.22
CA MET A 250 18.51 27.31 -21.45
C MET A 250 18.28 28.80 -21.22
N THR A 251 17.55 29.17 -20.17
CA THR A 251 17.34 30.59 -19.80
C THR A 251 18.66 31.28 -19.40
N TRP A 252 19.56 30.55 -18.73
CA TRP A 252 20.87 31.07 -18.36
C TRP A 252 21.73 31.37 -19.62
N LEU A 253 21.76 30.42 -20.58
CA LEU A 253 22.48 30.60 -21.86
C LEU A 253 21.99 31.83 -22.63
N THR A 254 20.68 32.04 -22.71
CA THR A 254 20.15 33.24 -23.40
C THR A 254 20.59 34.53 -22.73
N LYS A 255 20.71 34.57 -21.40
CA LYS A 255 21.19 35.73 -20.66
C LYS A 255 22.70 35.99 -20.92
N ASP A 256 23.44 34.92 -21.17
CA ASP A 256 24.86 34.94 -21.46
C ASP A 256 25.14 35.18 -22.96
N GLY A 257 24.10 35.29 -23.81
CA GLY A 257 24.18 35.55 -25.25
C GLY A 257 24.59 34.33 -26.08
N THR A 258 24.60 33.11 -25.48
CA THR A 258 25.00 31.86 -26.17
C THR A 258 23.77 31.14 -26.72
N ASP A 259 23.82 30.75 -28.02
CA ASP A 259 22.80 29.93 -28.63
C ASP A 259 22.93 28.46 -28.17
N LEU A 260 21.82 27.75 -28.15
CA LEU A 260 21.78 26.37 -27.71
C LEU A 260 22.59 25.42 -28.61
N THR A 261 22.79 25.77 -29.89
CA THR A 261 23.61 25.03 -30.87
C THR A 261 25.09 25.20 -30.65
N ASP A 262 25.49 26.33 -30.13
CA ASP A 262 26.88 26.80 -30.06
C ASP A 262 27.53 26.59 -28.68
N ILE A 263 26.80 25.93 -27.75
CA ILE A 263 27.31 25.64 -26.40
C ILE A 263 28.59 24.83 -26.50
N ASP A 264 29.63 25.27 -25.83
CA ASP A 264 30.89 24.58 -25.63
C ASP A 264 31.09 24.06 -24.19
N GLN A 265 32.26 23.48 -23.92
CA GLN A 265 32.57 22.93 -22.58
C GLN A 265 32.80 24.08 -21.56
N ASP A 266 33.32 25.22 -21.98
CA ASP A 266 33.59 26.35 -21.07
C ASP A 266 32.28 26.96 -20.56
N ASP A 267 31.24 27.02 -21.41
CA ASP A 267 29.90 27.45 -21.01
C ASP A 267 29.31 26.54 -19.95
N LEU A 268 29.46 25.21 -20.16
CA LEU A 268 28.98 24.22 -19.19
C LEU A 268 29.76 24.30 -17.88
N ASP A 269 31.05 24.51 -17.91
CA ASP A 269 31.91 24.62 -16.75
C ASP A 269 31.62 25.91 -15.98
N ARG A 270 31.37 27.02 -16.65
CA ARG A 270 30.90 28.29 -16.04
C ARG A 270 29.56 28.10 -15.34
N TYR A 271 28.59 27.42 -15.99
CA TYR A 271 27.32 27.09 -15.37
C TYR A 271 27.52 26.19 -14.16
N ALA A 272 28.40 25.21 -14.25
CA ALA A 272 28.67 24.27 -13.15
C ALA A 272 29.32 24.94 -11.93
N GLN A 273 30.17 25.92 -12.13
CA GLN A 273 30.76 26.73 -11.05
C GLN A 273 29.67 27.50 -10.28
N GLN A 274 28.72 28.11 -11.00
CA GLN A 274 27.64 28.87 -10.38
C GLN A 274 26.52 27.99 -9.81
N HIS A 275 26.29 26.80 -10.41
CA HIS A 275 25.11 25.94 -10.16
C HIS A 275 25.46 24.46 -10.07
N ARG A 276 26.48 24.09 -9.27
CA ARG A 276 27.03 22.72 -9.17
C ARG A 276 25.99 21.60 -9.07
N ALA A 277 25.02 21.75 -8.15
CA ALA A 277 23.99 20.73 -7.95
C ALA A 277 23.07 20.57 -9.18
N ARG A 278 22.81 21.66 -9.92
CA ARG A 278 21.95 21.65 -11.12
C ARG A 278 22.72 21.13 -12.33
N ALA A 279 24.00 21.44 -12.48
CA ALA A 279 24.83 20.96 -13.59
C ALA A 279 24.86 19.40 -13.61
N LEU A 280 24.92 18.76 -12.46
CA LEU A 280 24.84 17.29 -12.36
C LEU A 280 23.52 16.71 -12.92
N ALA A 281 22.42 17.45 -12.86
CA ALA A 281 21.12 17.01 -13.36
C ALA A 281 20.95 17.25 -14.88
N LEU A 282 21.85 17.97 -15.53
CA LEU A 282 21.84 18.20 -16.99
C LEU A 282 22.30 17.00 -17.81
N ARG A 283 22.98 16.05 -17.21
CA ARG A 283 23.56 14.89 -17.90
C ARG A 283 22.60 14.20 -18.88
N PRO A 284 21.32 13.94 -18.53
CA PRO A 284 20.39 13.31 -19.47
C PRO A 284 20.08 14.18 -20.70
N PHE A 285 20.04 15.50 -20.52
CA PHE A 285 19.82 16.46 -21.60
C PHE A 285 21.03 16.54 -22.52
N LEU A 286 22.24 16.68 -21.98
CA LEU A 286 23.47 16.74 -22.75
C LEU A 286 23.70 15.48 -23.58
N ALA A 287 23.49 14.29 -22.98
CA ALA A 287 23.55 13.02 -23.70
C ALA A 287 22.48 12.90 -24.80
N TRP A 288 21.28 13.46 -24.58
CA TRP A 288 20.24 13.49 -25.60
C TRP A 288 20.61 14.48 -26.72
N ARG A 289 21.12 15.67 -26.41
CA ARG A 289 21.57 16.68 -27.35
C ARG A 289 22.64 16.13 -28.32
N ALA A 290 23.68 15.48 -27.79
CA ALA A 290 24.72 14.83 -28.57
C ALA A 290 24.17 13.78 -29.54
N ARG A 291 23.28 12.89 -29.06
CA ARG A 291 22.66 11.83 -29.86
C ARG A 291 21.73 12.35 -30.96
N THR A 292 21.14 13.52 -30.78
CA THR A 292 20.19 14.10 -31.75
C THR A 292 20.84 15.10 -32.72
N GLY A 293 22.17 15.25 -32.66
CA GLY A 293 22.91 16.14 -33.54
C GLY A 293 22.69 17.63 -33.30
N LEU A 294 22.15 18.01 -32.13
CA LEU A 294 21.93 19.41 -31.75
C LEU A 294 23.20 20.09 -31.22
N GLY A 295 24.35 19.41 -31.28
CA GLY A 295 25.65 19.93 -30.87
C GLY A 295 26.65 18.85 -30.49
N GLY A 296 27.88 19.23 -30.18
CA GLY A 296 28.98 18.33 -29.80
C GLY A 296 28.76 17.61 -28.48
N ASP A 297 29.61 16.62 -28.21
CA ASP A 297 29.60 15.89 -26.94
C ASP A 297 30.18 16.76 -25.82
N LEU A 298 29.45 16.96 -24.76
CA LEU A 298 29.84 17.76 -23.59
C LEU A 298 29.91 16.89 -22.36
N SER A 299 30.97 17.03 -21.58
CA SER A 299 31.19 16.25 -20.36
C SER A 299 30.57 16.95 -19.16
N ALA A 300 29.42 16.41 -18.70
CA ALA A 300 28.82 16.88 -17.47
C ALA A 300 29.63 16.44 -16.24
N ALA A 301 29.77 17.34 -15.27
CA ALA A 301 30.38 17.02 -13.98
C ALA A 301 29.79 15.78 -13.37
N THR A 302 30.61 14.91 -12.83
CA THR A 302 30.17 13.71 -12.11
C THR A 302 30.10 13.98 -10.61
N ARG A 303 29.12 13.38 -9.95
CA ARG A 303 29.07 13.45 -8.48
C ARG A 303 30.24 12.65 -7.91
N PRO A 304 31.06 13.24 -7.01
CA PRO A 304 32.08 12.46 -6.31
C PRO A 304 31.45 11.24 -5.67
N THR A 305 32.02 10.08 -5.89
CA THR A 305 31.59 8.85 -5.26
C THR A 305 32.10 8.83 -3.83
N THR A 306 31.32 9.31 -2.89
CA THR A 306 31.66 9.23 -1.47
C THR A 306 31.24 7.84 -0.96
N GLN A 307 32.16 7.15 -0.29
CA GLN A 307 31.78 5.93 0.46
C GLN A 307 30.74 6.30 1.50
N PRO A 308 29.69 5.47 1.67
CA PRO A 308 28.70 5.69 2.70
C PRO A 308 29.37 5.52 4.07
N ALA A 309 29.29 6.53 4.94
CA ALA A 309 29.78 6.39 6.30
C ALA A 309 28.91 5.40 7.09
N VAL A 310 29.56 4.57 7.91
CA VAL A 310 28.89 3.78 8.95
C VAL A 310 28.58 4.71 10.10
N THR A 311 27.32 5.01 10.30
CA THR A 311 26.83 5.89 11.38
C THR A 311 26.08 5.14 12.47
N LEU A 312 25.99 3.83 12.35
CA LEU A 312 25.33 2.93 13.32
C LEU A 312 26.31 1.81 13.65
N SER A 313 26.60 1.62 14.93
CA SER A 313 27.45 0.52 15.42
C SER A 313 26.76 -0.84 15.20
N ASP A 314 27.53 -1.93 15.22
CA ASP A 314 26.96 -3.28 15.13
C ASP A 314 26.14 -3.62 16.38
N GLU A 315 26.59 -3.16 17.56
CA GLU A 315 25.85 -3.31 18.81
C GLU A 315 24.48 -2.63 18.77
N ASP A 316 24.42 -1.37 18.35
CA ASP A 316 23.15 -0.64 18.18
C ASP A 316 22.24 -1.29 17.11
N ARG A 317 22.85 -1.80 16.03
CA ARG A 317 22.11 -2.52 14.99
C ARG A 317 21.45 -3.77 15.57
N TRP A 318 22.17 -4.57 16.35
CA TRP A 318 21.62 -5.75 17.01
C TRP A 318 20.59 -5.40 18.08
N ALA A 319 20.78 -4.32 18.83
CA ALA A 319 19.77 -3.81 19.76
C ALA A 319 18.46 -3.47 19.03
N HIS A 320 18.53 -2.84 17.86
CA HIS A 320 17.36 -2.58 17.02
C HIS A 320 16.73 -3.88 16.47
N VAL A 321 17.52 -4.88 16.11
CA VAL A 321 17.01 -6.20 15.69
C VAL A 321 16.22 -6.84 16.84
N GLN A 322 16.78 -6.87 18.05
CA GLN A 322 16.11 -7.43 19.23
C GLN A 322 14.79 -6.67 19.54
N LEU A 323 14.82 -5.35 19.47
CA LEU A 323 13.62 -4.53 19.65
C LEU A 323 12.51 -4.92 18.66
N LEU A 324 12.84 -5.04 17.37
CA LEU A 324 11.84 -5.39 16.35
C LEU A 324 11.38 -6.85 16.43
N LEU A 325 12.21 -7.76 16.94
CA LEU A 325 11.82 -9.15 17.14
C LEU A 325 10.83 -9.32 18.31
N HIS A 326 10.97 -8.55 19.37
CA HIS A 326 10.30 -8.83 20.64
C HIS A 326 9.27 -7.79 21.10
N ASP A 327 9.31 -6.53 20.62
CA ASP A 327 8.35 -5.51 21.03
C ASP A 327 7.05 -5.59 20.20
N ASP A 328 6.04 -6.22 20.77
CA ASP A 328 4.70 -6.37 20.17
C ASP A 328 3.90 -5.06 20.12
N THR A 329 4.34 -3.98 20.76
CA THR A 329 3.71 -2.65 20.64
C THR A 329 3.97 -2.02 19.27
N ILE A 330 5.04 -2.43 18.59
CA ILE A 330 5.38 -2.01 17.24
C ILE A 330 4.51 -2.78 16.24
N ARG A 331 3.96 -2.06 15.27
CA ARG A 331 3.11 -2.68 14.24
C ARG A 331 3.87 -3.76 13.48
N LEU A 332 3.27 -4.93 13.34
CA LEU A 332 3.91 -6.12 12.75
C LEU A 332 4.53 -5.85 11.36
N TYR A 333 3.87 -5.06 10.50
CA TYR A 333 4.45 -4.70 9.21
C TYR A 333 5.75 -3.89 9.32
N ALA A 334 5.85 -3.01 10.33
CA ALA A 334 7.05 -2.20 10.55
C ALA A 334 8.19 -3.05 11.12
N ARG A 335 7.87 -4.00 12.00
CA ARG A 335 8.82 -4.99 12.52
C ARG A 335 9.44 -5.80 11.39
N VAL A 336 8.61 -6.45 10.56
CA VAL A 336 9.09 -7.27 9.43
C VAL A 336 9.89 -6.43 8.43
N ALA A 337 9.37 -5.26 8.04
CA ALA A 337 10.07 -4.38 7.09
C ALA A 337 11.41 -3.87 7.64
N GLY A 338 11.45 -3.49 8.92
CA GLY A 338 12.68 -3.04 9.59
C GLY A 338 13.73 -4.14 9.69
N LEU A 339 13.32 -5.37 9.99
CA LEU A 339 14.21 -6.54 10.04
C LEU A 339 14.81 -6.86 8.65
N PHE A 340 14.04 -6.71 7.56
CA PHE A 340 14.59 -6.87 6.21
C PHE A 340 15.62 -5.77 5.85
N VAL A 341 15.50 -4.57 6.43
CA VAL A 341 16.51 -3.52 6.30
C VAL A 341 17.76 -3.83 7.14
N LEU A 342 17.58 -4.22 8.41
CA LEU A 342 18.65 -4.41 9.39
C LEU A 342 19.46 -5.70 9.18
N LEU A 343 18.85 -6.77 8.67
CA LEU A 343 19.49 -8.07 8.50
C LEU A 343 19.93 -8.32 7.05
N TYR A 344 19.13 -7.88 6.07
CA TYR A 344 19.38 -8.17 4.65
C TYR A 344 19.69 -6.91 3.84
N ALA A 345 20.03 -5.80 4.49
CA ALA A 345 20.42 -4.54 3.84
C ALA A 345 19.48 -4.06 2.72
N GLN A 346 18.20 -4.48 2.75
CA GLN A 346 17.25 -4.11 1.70
C GLN A 346 16.85 -2.64 1.82
N PRO A 347 16.79 -1.88 0.69
CA PRO A 347 16.22 -0.54 0.72
C PRO A 347 14.77 -0.58 1.17
N LEU A 348 14.37 0.25 2.14
CA LEU A 348 13.00 0.26 2.67
C LEU A 348 11.95 0.42 1.57
N ALA A 349 12.22 1.25 0.55
CA ALA A 349 11.33 1.42 -0.59
C ALA A 349 11.17 0.13 -1.42
N ARG A 350 12.21 -0.73 -1.50
CA ARG A 350 12.13 -2.04 -2.17
C ARG A 350 11.33 -3.02 -1.31
N VAL A 351 11.59 -3.04 0.00
CA VAL A 351 10.83 -3.86 0.96
C VAL A 351 9.34 -3.57 0.86
N CYS A 352 8.93 -2.30 0.91
CA CYS A 352 7.52 -1.94 0.80
C CYS A 352 6.85 -2.40 -0.51
N ARG A 353 7.62 -2.64 -1.57
CA ARG A 353 7.14 -3.12 -2.87
C ARG A 353 7.29 -4.63 -3.06
N MET A 354 7.73 -5.37 -2.08
CA MET A 354 7.80 -6.82 -2.17
C MET A 354 6.42 -7.41 -2.43
N ARG A 355 6.38 -8.42 -3.29
CA ARG A 355 5.19 -9.20 -3.56
C ARG A 355 5.09 -10.36 -2.58
N ALA A 356 3.88 -10.82 -2.34
CA ALA A 356 3.65 -11.92 -1.41
C ALA A 356 4.33 -13.22 -1.85
N HIS A 357 4.35 -13.50 -3.17
CA HIS A 357 4.99 -14.69 -3.74
C HIS A 357 6.51 -14.71 -3.59
N GLN A 358 7.13 -13.58 -3.21
CA GLN A 358 8.56 -13.53 -2.85
C GLN A 358 8.85 -14.16 -1.48
N ILE A 359 7.81 -14.51 -0.72
CA ILE A 359 7.92 -15.29 0.52
C ILE A 359 7.31 -16.66 0.24
N THR A 360 8.10 -17.70 0.45
CA THR A 360 7.66 -19.10 0.31
C THR A 360 7.73 -19.80 1.66
N VAL A 361 6.63 -20.39 2.09
CA VAL A 361 6.58 -21.27 3.26
C VAL A 361 6.60 -22.70 2.72
N HIS A 362 7.68 -23.42 2.98
CA HIS A 362 7.86 -24.79 2.52
C HIS A 362 7.11 -25.80 3.41
N PRO A 363 6.80 -27.00 2.89
CA PRO A 363 6.07 -28.03 3.65
C PRO A 363 6.81 -28.51 4.92
N ASP A 364 8.13 -28.42 4.94
CA ASP A 364 9.00 -28.73 6.08
C ASP A 364 9.02 -27.64 7.15
N GLY A 365 8.29 -26.55 6.95
CA GLY A 365 8.18 -25.42 7.86
C GLY A 365 9.23 -24.33 7.65
N VAL A 366 10.20 -24.52 6.74
CA VAL A 366 11.17 -23.48 6.40
C VAL A 366 10.51 -22.34 5.65
N THR A 367 10.86 -21.12 5.99
CA THR A 367 10.37 -19.91 5.29
C THR A 367 11.52 -19.25 4.57
N THR A 368 11.35 -18.99 3.27
CA THR A 368 12.36 -18.28 2.45
C THR A 368 11.82 -16.95 1.93
N ALA A 369 12.71 -15.98 1.76
CA ALA A 369 12.45 -14.70 1.12
C ALA A 369 13.35 -14.52 -0.10
N THR A 370 12.76 -14.17 -1.25
CA THR A 370 13.49 -13.85 -2.48
C THR A 370 13.57 -12.34 -2.65
N PHE A 371 14.74 -11.78 -2.37
CA PHE A 371 14.96 -10.34 -2.51
C PHE A 371 15.34 -9.97 -3.95
N ASP A 372 15.98 -10.87 -4.68
CA ASP A 372 16.31 -10.71 -6.10
C ASP A 372 16.22 -12.03 -6.84
N THR A 373 17.34 -12.72 -7.05
CA THR A 373 17.42 -13.94 -7.85
C THR A 373 17.25 -15.21 -7.01
N PHE A 374 17.90 -15.26 -5.86
CA PHE A 374 17.94 -16.46 -5.03
C PHE A 374 17.13 -16.31 -3.74
N PRO A 375 16.42 -17.38 -3.32
CA PRO A 375 15.74 -17.41 -2.05
C PRO A 375 16.76 -17.48 -0.91
N VAL A 376 16.48 -16.76 0.17
CA VAL A 376 17.24 -16.73 1.40
C VAL A 376 16.36 -17.26 2.52
N GLU A 377 16.86 -18.22 3.28
CA GLU A 377 16.17 -18.77 4.44
C GLU A 377 16.06 -17.71 5.55
N LEU A 378 14.89 -17.63 6.15
CA LEU A 378 14.64 -16.73 7.26
C LEU A 378 14.82 -17.48 8.58
N PRO A 379 15.77 -17.05 9.44
CA PRO A 379 16.00 -17.70 10.72
C PRO A 379 14.85 -17.44 11.70
N ASP A 380 14.66 -18.36 12.65
CA ASP A 380 13.82 -18.14 13.82
C ASP A 380 14.43 -17.02 14.71
N PRO A 381 13.62 -16.08 15.25
CA PRO A 381 12.17 -15.98 15.22
C PRO A 381 11.61 -15.11 14.08
N LEU A 382 12.42 -14.63 13.13
CA LEU A 382 11.97 -13.80 12.01
C LEU A 382 10.97 -14.53 11.12
N ASP A 383 11.21 -15.80 10.83
CA ASP A 383 10.31 -16.63 10.02
C ASP A 383 8.88 -16.66 10.58
N ARG A 384 8.72 -16.81 11.90
CA ARG A 384 7.42 -16.78 12.59
C ARG A 384 6.72 -15.43 12.46
N LEU A 385 7.49 -14.33 12.56
CA LEU A 385 6.94 -12.99 12.36
C LEU A 385 6.45 -12.79 10.93
N VAL A 386 7.22 -13.25 9.95
CA VAL A 386 6.86 -13.16 8.52
C VAL A 386 5.62 -14.00 8.22
N ARG A 387 5.52 -15.23 8.71
CA ARG A 387 4.32 -16.08 8.56
C ARG A 387 3.09 -15.44 9.21
N THR A 388 3.26 -14.89 10.41
CA THR A 388 2.18 -14.15 11.08
C THR A 388 1.77 -12.92 10.26
N HIS A 389 2.72 -12.22 9.65
CA HIS A 389 2.43 -11.10 8.77
C HIS A 389 1.68 -11.54 7.51
N LEU A 390 2.07 -12.62 6.87
CA LEU A 390 1.39 -13.19 5.70
C LEU A 390 -0.09 -13.51 6.00
N THR A 391 -0.39 -14.11 7.15
CA THR A 391 -1.77 -14.44 7.53
C THR A 391 -2.61 -13.22 7.90
N ARG A 392 -2.00 -12.17 8.44
CA ARG A 392 -2.69 -10.94 8.89
C ARG A 392 -2.70 -9.82 7.84
N ARG A 393 -1.93 -9.93 6.76
CA ARG A 393 -1.88 -8.88 5.72
C ARG A 393 -3.23 -8.68 5.06
N GLY A 394 -3.53 -7.47 4.66
CA GLY A 394 -4.77 -7.13 3.96
C GLY A 394 -6.04 -7.10 4.81
N GLN A 395 -5.99 -7.48 6.09
CA GLN A 395 -7.15 -7.44 6.99
C GLN A 395 -7.71 -6.03 7.24
N ALA A 396 -6.93 -4.99 6.95
CA ALA A 396 -7.36 -3.60 7.11
C ALA A 396 -8.00 -3.01 5.84
N SER A 397 -7.95 -3.69 4.70
CA SER A 397 -8.53 -3.22 3.43
C SER A 397 -9.99 -3.63 3.31
N TYR A 398 -10.82 -2.77 2.68
CA TYR A 398 -12.21 -3.12 2.30
C TYR A 398 -12.25 -4.19 1.22
N VAL A 399 -11.18 -4.29 0.41
CA VAL A 399 -11.03 -5.25 -0.68
C VAL A 399 -9.69 -5.94 -0.51
N SER A 400 -9.73 -7.19 -0.09
CA SER A 400 -8.54 -8.02 0.02
C SER A 400 -8.24 -8.69 -1.32
N ARG A 401 -7.06 -8.39 -1.89
CA ARG A 401 -6.40 -9.25 -2.86
C ARG A 401 -5.21 -9.89 -2.16
N PRO A 402 -5.32 -11.15 -1.73
CA PRO A 402 -4.32 -11.81 -0.89
C PRO A 402 -2.95 -11.99 -1.55
N ASP A 403 -2.84 -11.84 -2.85
CA ASP A 403 -1.75 -12.35 -3.70
C ASP A 403 -0.82 -11.28 -4.30
N THR A 404 -1.04 -9.98 -4.06
CA THR A 404 -0.23 -8.97 -4.73
C THR A 404 0.94 -8.44 -3.90
N TRP A 405 0.70 -7.75 -2.80
CA TRP A 405 1.75 -7.10 -2.02
C TRP A 405 2.02 -7.81 -0.71
N LEU A 406 3.30 -7.96 -0.34
CA LEU A 406 3.67 -8.40 1.02
C LEU A 406 3.22 -7.36 2.06
N PHE A 407 3.35 -6.09 1.73
CA PHE A 407 2.91 -4.96 2.55
C PHE A 407 1.81 -4.18 1.83
N PRO A 408 0.55 -4.64 1.86
CA PRO A 408 -0.55 -3.95 1.20
C PRO A 408 -0.84 -2.61 1.86
N GLY A 409 -1.07 -1.58 1.05
CA GLY A 409 -1.48 -0.25 1.49
C GLY A 409 -2.97 -0.15 1.78
N GLY A 410 -3.39 1.00 2.30
CA GLY A 410 -4.81 1.33 2.47
C GLY A 410 -5.54 1.66 1.16
N ILE A 411 -4.79 1.97 0.10
CA ILE A 411 -5.33 2.22 -1.24
C ILE A 411 -5.30 0.91 -2.01
N PRO A 412 -6.43 0.47 -2.60
CA PRO A 412 -6.50 -0.77 -3.36
C PRO A 412 -5.45 -0.85 -4.47
N GLY A 413 -4.82 -2.01 -4.62
CA GLY A 413 -3.79 -2.25 -5.62
C GLY A 413 -2.43 -1.58 -5.35
N LYS A 414 -2.30 -0.73 -4.33
CA LYS A 414 -1.04 -0.08 -3.96
C LYS A 414 -0.40 -0.74 -2.74
N HIS A 415 0.92 -0.74 -2.72
CA HIS A 415 1.69 -1.17 -1.55
C HIS A 415 1.63 -0.11 -0.44
N LEU A 416 2.04 -0.48 0.76
CA LEU A 416 2.16 0.44 1.89
C LEU A 416 3.17 1.54 1.56
N ALA A 417 2.80 2.79 1.82
CA ALA A 417 3.69 3.92 1.58
C ALA A 417 4.95 3.80 2.44
N THR A 418 6.11 3.93 1.81
CA THR A 418 7.42 3.83 2.47
C THR A 418 7.53 4.80 3.65
N GLU A 419 6.93 5.98 3.52
CA GLU A 419 6.94 7.00 4.55
C GLU A 419 6.22 6.57 5.83
N ASN A 420 5.13 5.80 5.71
CA ASN A 420 4.42 5.27 6.88
C ASN A 420 5.28 4.28 7.67
N VAL A 421 6.03 3.42 6.95
CA VAL A 421 6.96 2.48 7.61
C VAL A 421 8.14 3.23 8.19
N ARG A 422 8.70 4.19 7.44
CA ARG A 422 9.79 5.03 7.90
C ARG A 422 9.45 5.76 9.19
N ALA A 423 8.27 6.39 9.26
CA ALA A 423 7.82 7.10 10.45
C ALA A 423 7.77 6.19 11.69
N GLN A 424 7.24 4.96 11.54
CA GLN A 424 7.18 3.98 12.64
C GLN A 424 8.58 3.54 13.11
N LEU A 425 9.53 3.38 12.19
CA LEU A 425 10.91 3.01 12.53
C LEU A 425 11.65 4.18 13.19
N VAL A 426 11.51 5.39 12.67
CA VAL A 426 12.15 6.60 13.20
C VAL A 426 11.62 6.94 14.59
N GLU A 427 10.33 6.74 14.87
CA GLU A 427 9.73 6.89 16.21
C GLU A 427 10.43 5.99 17.25
N ARG A 428 11.03 4.89 16.82
CA ARG A 428 11.80 3.95 17.65
C ARG A 428 13.32 4.14 17.56
N GLY A 429 13.78 5.27 17.03
CA GLY A 429 15.20 5.59 16.89
C GLY A 429 15.89 4.91 15.70
N ILE A 430 15.18 4.12 14.91
CA ILE A 430 15.75 3.38 13.79
C ILE A 430 15.74 4.24 12.52
N GLN A 431 16.92 4.68 12.07
CA GLN A 431 17.09 5.40 10.82
C GLN A 431 17.33 4.42 9.66
N PRO A 432 16.37 4.19 8.73
CA PRO A 432 16.47 3.11 7.76
C PRO A 432 17.68 3.16 6.85
N ARG A 433 18.20 4.37 6.54
CA ARG A 433 19.41 4.52 5.72
C ARG A 433 20.66 4.10 6.47
N ALA A 434 20.82 4.54 7.72
CA ALA A 434 21.94 4.17 8.57
C ALA A 434 21.92 2.66 8.87
N ALA A 435 20.75 2.13 9.23
CA ALA A 435 20.51 0.71 9.48
C ALA A 435 20.88 -0.16 8.26
N ARG A 436 20.44 0.23 7.05
CA ARG A 436 20.82 -0.45 5.82
C ARG A 436 22.32 -0.40 5.54
N ASN A 437 22.96 0.75 5.74
CA ASN A 437 24.41 0.89 5.52
C ASN A 437 25.19 -0.02 6.47
N ALA A 438 24.88 -0.03 7.76
CA ALA A 438 25.51 -0.92 8.74
C ALA A 438 25.33 -2.40 8.36
N ALA A 439 24.12 -2.82 8.00
CA ALA A 439 23.87 -4.17 7.53
C ALA A 439 24.65 -4.52 6.26
N MET A 440 24.78 -3.56 5.32
CA MET A 440 25.53 -3.75 4.08
C MET A 440 27.02 -3.97 4.34
N PHE A 441 27.63 -3.18 5.23
CA PHE A 441 29.04 -3.37 5.63
C PHE A 441 29.26 -4.74 6.25
N GLN A 442 28.37 -5.15 7.15
CA GLN A 442 28.47 -6.46 7.80
C GLN A 442 28.37 -7.61 6.79
N LEU A 443 27.40 -7.55 5.88
CA LEU A 443 27.26 -8.57 4.84
C LEU A 443 28.44 -8.59 3.87
N ALA A 444 28.96 -7.42 3.49
CA ALA A 444 30.13 -7.32 2.63
C ALA A 444 31.42 -7.86 3.28
N ALA A 445 31.52 -7.77 4.61
CA ALA A 445 32.64 -8.36 5.35
C ALA A 445 32.51 -9.89 5.53
N SER A 446 31.29 -10.44 5.48
CA SER A 446 31.01 -11.83 5.78
C SER A 446 30.85 -12.75 4.55
N MET A 447 30.65 -12.19 3.34
CA MET A 447 30.41 -13.00 2.15
C MET A 447 31.10 -12.46 0.89
N PRO A 448 31.42 -13.35 -0.08
CA PRO A 448 32.00 -12.95 -1.36
C PRO A 448 31.12 -11.98 -2.17
N THR A 449 31.75 -11.00 -2.79
CA THR A 449 31.07 -9.94 -3.59
C THR A 449 30.06 -10.45 -4.62
N PRO A 450 30.31 -11.52 -5.41
CA PRO A 450 29.31 -12.04 -6.34
C PRO A 450 28.04 -12.53 -5.65
N ILE A 451 28.20 -13.28 -4.55
CA ILE A 451 27.07 -13.81 -3.76
C ILE A 451 26.26 -12.65 -3.16
N LEU A 452 26.96 -11.63 -2.64
CA LEU A 452 26.32 -10.41 -2.13
C LEU A 452 25.51 -9.68 -3.22
N ALA A 453 26.06 -9.60 -4.44
CA ALA A 453 25.37 -8.98 -5.57
C ALA A 453 24.08 -9.72 -5.93
N ASP A 454 24.13 -11.04 -6.03
CA ASP A 454 23.02 -11.90 -6.42
C ASP A 454 21.90 -11.95 -5.36
N ILE A 455 22.25 -12.04 -4.08
CA ILE A 455 21.27 -12.06 -2.99
C ILE A 455 20.55 -10.71 -2.84
N LEU A 456 21.32 -9.61 -2.94
CA LEU A 456 20.79 -8.26 -2.68
C LEU A 456 20.30 -7.55 -3.95
N GLY A 457 20.53 -8.10 -5.14
CA GLY A 457 20.21 -7.48 -6.42
C GLY A 457 21.02 -6.20 -6.64
N LEU A 458 22.31 -6.25 -6.38
CA LEU A 458 23.22 -5.13 -6.59
C LEU A 458 23.94 -5.28 -7.93
N ALA A 459 24.18 -4.14 -8.62
CA ALA A 459 25.13 -4.17 -9.73
C ALA A 459 26.53 -4.56 -9.21
N PRO A 460 27.31 -5.40 -9.93
CA PRO A 460 28.62 -5.87 -9.49
C PRO A 460 29.54 -4.75 -8.99
N ASN A 461 29.63 -3.66 -9.73
CA ASN A 461 30.42 -2.49 -9.33
C ASN A 461 29.94 -1.85 -8.01
N THR A 462 28.67 -1.99 -7.67
CA THR A 462 28.13 -1.50 -6.40
C THR A 462 28.53 -2.44 -5.27
N ALA A 463 28.43 -3.75 -5.47
CA ALA A 463 28.83 -4.75 -4.47
C ALA A 463 30.34 -4.63 -4.16
N THR A 464 31.21 -4.51 -5.19
CA THR A 464 32.64 -4.31 -5.02
C THR A 464 32.97 -3.06 -4.17
N ARG A 465 32.24 -1.98 -4.36
CA ARG A 465 32.45 -0.73 -3.57
C ARG A 465 32.07 -0.84 -2.11
N TRP A 466 31.24 -1.80 -1.74
CA TRP A 466 30.91 -2.06 -0.35
C TRP A 466 31.90 -3.03 0.31
N ALA A 467 32.57 -3.86 -0.48
CA ALA A 467 33.60 -4.80 -0.02
C ALA A 467 35.00 -4.18 0.05
N ALA A 468 35.22 -3.00 -0.54
CA ALA A 468 36.45 -2.23 -0.49
C ALA A 468 36.48 -1.28 0.71
#